data_ceb1ae81e9b382b54233258c1ade52d2
#
_entry.id   ceb1ae81e9b382b54233258c1ade52d2
#
_cell.length_a   1.000
_cell.length_b   1.000
_cell.length_c   1.000
_cell.angle_alpha   90.00
_cell.angle_beta   90.00
_cell.angle_gamma   90.00
#
_symmetry.space_group_name_H-M   'P 1'
#
loop_
_entity.id
_entity.type
_entity.pdbx_description
1 polymer ?
#
loop_
_entity_poly.entity_id
_entity_poly.type
_entity_poly.pdbx_seq_one_letter_code
_entity_poly.pdbx_strand_id
1 'polypeptide(L)'
;MSGRLVLFAIMLVHAAFGPAFAGPRDDGQPVVLAHYMPWFAAKPQSPQWGWHWTMNHFDPERVDSAGRRSIASHFYPRIGPYDSGDVAVLEYHLLSMRLAGIDGVIVDWYGLTDFRDYAVLHHNTTRLLEQAERLGMKFVICYEDQTIPALVEAGRLAVSGRVAHATGEIEWLGKYWFKSASYLLHEGRPVVLSFGHDGLTTEEWSQCIEQLSFPVAYFSQSQRRPGAIGGFDWPVPADPVGTMRRFQQAMHEWPAAIPVAYPRFVDIYAEAGVNDSYGRLADDQGRSFRQMLRQALASRASIIQLATWNDWGEGTMIEPSQEFGLRDLETVQALIATDSGFTAADLELPYRLYEARRAAAADPARLDEIALLMATGEASMAGDALDELGQH
;
A
#
# COMPACT_ATOMS: atom_id res chain seq x y z
N MET A 1 57.90 -20.45 40.11
CA MET A 1 56.48 -20.09 40.25
C MET A 1 56.09 -19.35 38.98
N SER A 2 55.55 -20.05 37.98
CA SER A 2 55.23 -19.54 36.66
C SER A 2 53.73 -19.28 36.61
N GLY A 3 53.39 -17.98 36.55
CA GLY A 3 51.98 -17.55 36.32
C GLY A 3 51.65 -17.58 34.83
N ARG A 4 50.73 -18.46 34.44
CA ARG A 4 50.14 -18.49 33.09
C ARG A 4 49.08 -17.39 32.98
N LEU A 5 49.30 -16.39 32.14
CA LEU A 5 48.27 -15.44 31.69
C LEU A 5 47.39 -16.16 30.67
N VAL A 6 46.10 -16.31 30.98
CA VAL A 6 45.09 -16.77 30.02
C VAL A 6 44.48 -15.52 29.37
N LEU A 7 44.83 -15.25 28.11
CA LEU A 7 44.17 -14.26 27.28
C LEU A 7 42.81 -14.85 26.84
N PHE A 8 41.73 -14.25 27.30
CA PHE A 8 40.40 -14.43 26.69
C PHE A 8 40.31 -13.54 25.45
N ALA A 9 40.36 -14.17 24.27
CA ALA A 9 40.02 -13.51 23.02
C ALA A 9 38.50 -13.40 22.91
N ILE A 10 37.98 -12.20 23.09
CA ILE A 10 36.59 -11.91 22.78
C ILE A 10 36.52 -11.77 21.25
N MET A 11 36.01 -12.81 20.57
CA MET A 11 35.57 -12.71 19.18
C MET A 11 34.31 -11.81 19.12
N LEU A 12 34.52 -10.57 18.71
CA LEU A 12 33.44 -9.72 18.18
C LEU A 12 32.98 -10.30 16.84
N VAL A 13 31.94 -11.11 16.84
CA VAL A 13 31.24 -11.45 15.62
C VAL A 13 30.45 -10.21 15.19
N HIS A 14 31.01 -9.45 14.27
CA HIS A 14 30.25 -8.45 13.51
C HIS A 14 29.38 -9.24 12.52
N ALA A 15 28.15 -9.54 12.92
CA ALA A 15 27.11 -9.95 11.99
C ALA A 15 26.65 -8.72 11.19
N ALA A 16 27.44 -8.34 10.17
CA ALA A 16 26.99 -7.45 9.10
C ALA A 16 26.33 -8.31 8.02
N PHE A 17 25.12 -8.79 8.30
CA PHE A 17 24.22 -9.30 7.28
C PHE A 17 22.89 -8.55 7.44
N GLY A 18 22.84 -7.32 6.89
CA GLY A 18 21.57 -6.85 6.38
C GLY A 18 21.23 -7.73 5.17
N PRO A 19 20.02 -8.29 5.06
CA PRO A 19 19.63 -9.03 3.86
C PRO A 19 19.83 -8.11 2.67
N ALA A 20 20.50 -8.59 1.61
CA ALA A 20 20.54 -7.93 0.33
C ALA A 20 19.11 -7.95 -0.23
N PHE A 21 18.36 -6.90 0.08
CA PHE A 21 17.04 -6.69 -0.51
C PHE A 21 17.24 -6.51 -2.00
N ALA A 22 16.63 -7.38 -2.78
CA ALA A 22 16.66 -7.29 -4.23
C ALA A 22 16.26 -5.87 -4.63
N GLY A 23 17.13 -5.20 -5.36
CA GLY A 23 16.80 -4.01 -6.15
C GLY A 23 15.65 -4.31 -7.11
N PRO A 24 15.31 -3.38 -8.05
CA PRO A 24 14.41 -3.71 -9.14
C PRO A 24 14.83 -5.07 -9.66
N ARG A 25 13.85 -5.99 -9.86
CA ARG A 25 14.14 -7.37 -10.26
C ARG A 25 15.12 -7.33 -11.42
N ASP A 26 16.33 -7.89 -11.25
CA ASP A 26 17.42 -7.92 -12.28
C ASP A 26 17.00 -8.70 -13.55
N ASP A 27 15.81 -9.30 -13.53
CA ASP A 27 15.22 -10.14 -14.59
C ASP A 27 14.39 -9.37 -15.62
N GLY A 28 14.30 -8.04 -15.51
CA GLY A 28 13.49 -7.20 -16.42
C GLY A 28 11.99 -7.25 -16.17
N GLN A 29 11.54 -7.84 -15.06
CA GLN A 29 10.15 -7.83 -14.65
C GLN A 29 9.77 -6.46 -14.07
N PRO A 30 8.50 -6.02 -14.23
CA PRO A 30 8.04 -4.77 -13.62
C PRO A 30 8.02 -4.84 -12.10
N VAL A 31 8.22 -3.70 -11.44
CA VAL A 31 7.90 -3.52 -10.02
C VAL A 31 6.39 -3.44 -9.87
N VAL A 32 5.80 -4.29 -9.04
CA VAL A 32 4.36 -4.33 -8.81
C VAL A 32 4.05 -3.77 -7.43
N LEU A 33 3.27 -2.68 -7.38
CA LEU A 33 2.90 -2.00 -6.15
C LEU A 33 1.38 -2.03 -5.96
N ALA A 34 0.94 -2.26 -4.71
CA ALA A 34 -0.46 -2.13 -4.35
C ALA A 34 -0.74 -0.72 -3.81
N HIS A 35 -1.77 -0.04 -4.31
CA HIS A 35 -2.22 1.23 -3.76
C HIS A 35 -2.86 1.00 -2.40
N TYR A 36 -2.36 1.68 -1.38
CA TYR A 36 -2.64 1.42 0.03
C TYR A 36 -3.27 2.64 0.71
N MET A 37 -4.40 2.40 1.39
CA MET A 37 -5.17 3.39 2.11
C MET A 37 -4.87 3.30 3.62
N PRO A 38 -4.12 4.26 4.23
CA PRO A 38 -3.72 4.20 5.64
C PRO A 38 -4.74 4.85 6.60
N TRP A 39 -5.99 4.98 6.23
CA TRP A 39 -6.99 5.84 6.86
C TRP A 39 -7.96 5.16 7.84
N PHE A 40 -7.85 3.84 8.03
CA PHE A 40 -8.76 3.13 8.91
C PHE A 40 -8.39 3.33 10.39
N ALA A 41 -9.36 3.75 11.19
CA ALA A 41 -9.23 3.82 12.63
C ALA A 41 -10.28 2.91 13.29
N ALA A 42 -9.86 2.04 14.21
CA ALA A 42 -10.71 1.07 14.87
C ALA A 42 -10.33 0.88 16.35
N LYS A 43 -11.36 0.61 17.18
CA LYS A 43 -11.14 0.23 18.57
C LYS A 43 -10.53 -1.18 18.67
N PRO A 44 -9.71 -1.48 19.67
CA PRO A 44 -9.31 -0.59 20.78
C PRO A 44 -8.09 0.28 20.47
N GLN A 45 -7.43 0.12 19.31
CA GLN A 45 -6.19 0.82 18.95
C GLN A 45 -6.43 2.34 18.89
N SER A 46 -7.49 2.76 18.20
CA SER A 46 -8.00 4.14 18.22
C SER A 46 -9.14 4.30 19.23
N PRO A 47 -9.34 5.50 19.82
CA PRO A 47 -10.40 5.73 20.80
C PRO A 47 -11.82 5.60 20.21
N GLN A 48 -11.96 5.77 18.90
CA GLN A 48 -13.22 5.69 18.17
C GLN A 48 -13.03 5.11 16.77
N TRP A 49 -14.14 4.67 16.16
CA TRP A 49 -14.17 4.24 14.77
C TRP A 49 -14.00 5.44 13.84
N GLY A 50 -13.11 5.31 12.84
CA GLY A 50 -12.85 6.34 11.85
C GLY A 50 -13.96 6.48 10.80
N TRP A 51 -13.91 7.60 10.08
CA TRP A 51 -14.89 7.89 9.05
C TRP A 51 -14.93 6.82 7.95
N HIS A 52 -13.80 6.29 7.55
CA HIS A 52 -13.72 5.28 6.49
C HIS A 52 -14.35 3.92 6.84
N TRP A 53 -14.54 3.61 8.14
CA TRP A 53 -15.36 2.48 8.56
C TRP A 53 -16.83 2.85 8.77
N THR A 54 -17.15 4.12 9.00
CA THR A 54 -18.51 4.53 9.39
C THR A 54 -19.24 5.34 8.33
N MET A 55 -18.53 6.18 7.57
CA MET A 55 -19.07 7.22 6.71
C MET A 55 -20.21 8.01 7.37
N ASN A 56 -20.19 8.14 8.73
CA ASN A 56 -21.25 8.73 9.56
C ASN A 56 -22.64 8.09 9.39
N HIS A 57 -22.74 6.92 8.78
CA HIS A 57 -23.96 6.17 8.50
C HIS A 57 -23.93 4.78 9.17
N PHE A 58 -22.84 4.06 9.06
CA PHE A 58 -22.67 2.71 9.62
C PHE A 58 -22.15 2.78 11.05
N ASP A 59 -22.57 1.82 11.88
CA ASP A 59 -22.20 1.74 13.29
C ASP A 59 -21.49 0.40 13.58
N PRO A 60 -20.13 0.37 13.62
CA PRO A 60 -19.39 -0.86 13.87
C PRO A 60 -19.56 -1.44 15.29
N GLU A 61 -20.24 -0.75 16.19
CA GLU A 61 -20.64 -1.35 17.48
C GLU A 61 -21.84 -2.30 17.32
N ARG A 62 -22.58 -2.19 16.23
CA ARG A 62 -23.62 -3.15 15.87
C ARG A 62 -22.99 -4.37 15.23
N VAL A 63 -23.30 -5.52 15.81
CA VAL A 63 -22.81 -6.83 15.36
C VAL A 63 -24.03 -7.68 14.98
N ASP A 64 -23.99 -8.30 13.80
CA ASP A 64 -25.05 -9.20 13.34
C ASP A 64 -24.95 -10.60 13.99
N SER A 65 -25.87 -11.49 13.66
CA SER A 65 -25.91 -12.86 14.20
C SER A 65 -24.70 -13.73 13.75
N ALA A 66 -23.98 -13.34 12.72
CA ALA A 66 -22.76 -13.99 12.24
C ALA A 66 -21.48 -13.39 12.84
N GLY A 67 -21.61 -12.41 13.74
CA GLY A 67 -20.48 -11.75 14.39
C GLY A 67 -19.83 -10.64 13.54
N ARG A 68 -20.47 -10.21 12.43
CA ARG A 68 -19.96 -9.15 11.55
C ARG A 68 -20.42 -7.78 12.04
N ARG A 69 -19.48 -6.85 12.13
CA ARG A 69 -19.74 -5.44 12.44
C ARG A 69 -20.35 -4.71 11.23
N SER A 70 -21.27 -3.78 11.49
CA SER A 70 -21.81 -2.89 10.45
C SER A 70 -20.75 -1.85 10.05
N ILE A 71 -20.21 -1.95 8.85
CA ILE A 71 -19.13 -1.09 8.32
C ILE A 71 -19.49 -0.49 6.95
N ALA A 72 -18.84 0.59 6.59
CA ALA A 72 -18.97 1.26 5.29
C ALA A 72 -18.30 0.47 4.18
N SER A 73 -18.78 -0.73 3.92
CA SER A 73 -18.31 -1.61 2.84
C SER A 73 -19.33 -2.69 2.51
N HIS A 74 -19.45 -3.06 1.24
CA HIS A 74 -20.20 -4.24 0.80
C HIS A 74 -19.48 -5.56 1.12
N PHE A 75 -18.19 -5.52 1.42
CA PHE A 75 -17.34 -6.69 1.68
C PHE A 75 -16.74 -6.61 3.08
N TYR A 76 -16.26 -7.73 3.59
CA TYR A 76 -15.79 -7.80 4.97
C TYR A 76 -14.35 -8.32 5.05
N PRO A 77 -13.42 -7.59 5.71
CA PRO A 77 -12.04 -8.04 5.85
C PRO A 77 -11.96 -9.42 6.50
N ARG A 78 -11.07 -10.28 6.04
CA ARG A 78 -10.84 -11.60 6.64
C ARG A 78 -10.48 -11.49 8.12
N ILE A 79 -9.68 -10.48 8.47
CA ILE A 79 -9.25 -10.19 9.85
C ILE A 79 -10.24 -9.35 10.65
N GLY A 80 -11.41 -9.01 10.06
CA GLY A 80 -12.36 -8.03 10.61
C GLY A 80 -11.91 -6.59 10.38
N PRO A 81 -12.77 -5.60 10.70
CA PRO A 81 -12.41 -4.18 10.59
C PRO A 81 -11.27 -3.85 11.56
N TYR A 82 -10.26 -3.16 11.08
CA TYR A 82 -8.98 -2.95 11.74
C TYR A 82 -8.60 -1.47 11.81
N ASP A 83 -7.53 -1.22 12.57
CA ASP A 83 -6.84 0.06 12.65
C ASP A 83 -5.57 0.02 11.78
N SER A 84 -5.41 1.00 10.89
CA SER A 84 -4.23 1.11 10.01
C SER A 84 -2.94 1.45 10.77
N GLY A 85 -3.02 1.79 12.05
CA GLY A 85 -1.87 1.97 12.94
C GLY A 85 -1.47 0.70 13.71
N ASP A 86 -2.20 -0.41 13.59
CA ASP A 86 -1.87 -1.66 14.26
C ASP A 86 -0.74 -2.39 13.54
N VAL A 87 0.41 -2.56 14.23
CA VAL A 87 1.62 -3.19 13.66
C VAL A 87 1.36 -4.62 13.20
N ALA A 88 0.53 -5.39 13.90
CA ALA A 88 0.21 -6.76 13.49
C ALA A 88 -0.62 -6.80 12.21
N VAL A 89 -1.50 -5.81 11.99
CA VAL A 89 -2.24 -5.62 10.74
C VAL A 89 -1.28 -5.25 9.60
N LEU A 90 -0.40 -4.28 9.83
CA LEU A 90 0.59 -3.84 8.83
C LEU A 90 1.53 -4.98 8.42
N GLU A 91 2.01 -5.77 9.38
CA GLU A 91 2.81 -6.97 9.12
C GLU A 91 2.03 -8.00 8.28
N TYR A 92 0.79 -8.30 8.66
CA TYR A 92 -0.10 -9.20 7.90
C TYR A 92 -0.28 -8.73 6.46
N HIS A 93 -0.56 -7.45 6.24
CA HIS A 93 -0.74 -6.88 4.90
C HIS A 93 0.53 -7.01 4.06
N LEU A 94 1.67 -6.56 4.57
CA LEU A 94 2.94 -6.57 3.84
C LEU A 94 3.43 -7.98 3.54
N LEU A 95 3.31 -8.92 4.48
CA LEU A 95 3.65 -10.32 4.24
C LEU A 95 2.72 -11.00 3.25
N SER A 96 1.40 -10.70 3.29
CA SER A 96 0.45 -11.19 2.29
C SER A 96 0.79 -10.70 0.88
N MET A 97 1.17 -9.42 0.75
CA MET A 97 1.68 -8.85 -0.50
C MET A 97 2.96 -9.57 -0.94
N ARG A 98 3.93 -9.73 -0.04
CA ARG A 98 5.23 -10.35 -0.32
C ARG A 98 5.07 -11.75 -0.89
N LEU A 99 4.25 -12.60 -0.25
CA LEU A 99 4.03 -13.98 -0.70
C LEU A 99 3.22 -14.06 -2.00
N ALA A 100 2.42 -13.04 -2.32
CA ALA A 100 1.75 -12.91 -3.60
C ALA A 100 2.66 -12.37 -4.72
N GLY A 101 3.88 -11.94 -4.41
CA GLY A 101 4.82 -11.37 -5.40
C GLY A 101 4.63 -9.87 -5.64
N ILE A 102 3.95 -9.16 -4.76
CA ILE A 102 3.84 -7.70 -4.77
C ILE A 102 5.07 -7.12 -4.09
N ASP A 103 5.74 -6.18 -4.75
CA ASP A 103 7.04 -5.65 -4.31
C ASP A 103 6.91 -4.54 -3.24
N GLY A 104 5.74 -3.93 -3.11
CA GLY A 104 5.53 -2.84 -2.16
C GLY A 104 4.21 -2.10 -2.32
N VAL A 105 4.17 -0.88 -1.80
CA VAL A 105 2.96 -0.07 -1.73
C VAL A 105 3.12 1.31 -2.36
N ILE A 106 2.04 1.82 -2.94
CA ILE A 106 1.82 3.23 -3.23
C ILE A 106 0.89 3.74 -2.14
N VAL A 107 1.36 4.62 -1.26
CA VAL A 107 0.58 5.07 -0.11
C VAL A 107 -0.15 6.36 -0.44
N ASP A 108 -1.47 6.33 -0.29
CA ASP A 108 -2.30 7.53 -0.37
C ASP A 108 -2.04 8.41 0.87
N TRP A 109 -1.45 9.60 0.67
CA TRP A 109 -0.96 10.43 1.75
C TRP A 109 -1.50 11.86 1.68
N TYR A 110 -2.06 12.34 2.79
CA TYR A 110 -2.78 13.60 2.90
C TYR A 110 -1.94 14.80 3.36
N GLY A 111 -0.62 14.62 3.49
CA GLY A 111 0.28 15.68 3.96
C GLY A 111 0.50 15.70 5.47
N LEU A 112 1.09 16.79 5.95
CA LEU A 112 1.53 16.97 7.34
C LEU A 112 0.56 17.77 8.20
N THR A 113 -0.39 18.45 7.58
CA THR A 113 -1.26 19.39 8.29
C THR A 113 -2.23 18.64 9.20
N ASP A 114 -2.29 19.00 10.48
CA ASP A 114 -3.29 18.47 11.41
C ASP A 114 -4.66 19.10 11.14
N PHE A 115 -5.40 18.47 10.22
CA PHE A 115 -6.75 18.85 9.83
C PHE A 115 -7.57 17.60 9.54
N ARG A 116 -8.79 17.50 10.06
CA ARG A 116 -9.61 16.29 9.98
C ARG A 116 -8.83 15.08 10.52
N ASP A 117 -8.63 14.04 9.72
CA ASP A 117 -7.89 12.82 10.06
C ASP A 117 -6.46 12.77 9.47
N TYR A 118 -5.98 13.85 8.83
CA TYR A 118 -4.69 13.86 8.11
C TYR A 118 -3.50 13.51 9.01
N ALA A 119 -3.48 14.00 10.25
CA ALA A 119 -2.44 13.64 11.22
C ALA A 119 -2.44 12.15 11.57
N VAL A 120 -3.62 11.52 11.63
CA VAL A 120 -3.76 10.07 11.84
C VAL A 120 -3.23 9.32 10.63
N LEU A 121 -3.58 9.74 9.41
CA LEU A 121 -3.06 9.12 8.19
C LEU A 121 -1.53 9.24 8.11
N HIS A 122 -0.98 10.41 8.43
CA HIS A 122 0.48 10.60 8.47
C HIS A 122 1.15 9.66 9.48
N HIS A 123 0.58 9.53 10.70
CA HIS A 123 1.08 8.60 11.71
C HIS A 123 1.03 7.14 11.22
N ASN A 124 -0.10 6.72 10.67
CA ASN A 124 -0.28 5.36 10.14
C ASN A 124 0.68 5.09 8.97
N THR A 125 0.85 6.06 8.06
CA THR A 125 1.83 6.00 6.97
C THR A 125 3.23 5.79 7.54
N THR A 126 3.65 6.57 8.52
CA THR A 126 4.98 6.42 9.14
C THR A 126 5.18 4.99 9.65
N ARG A 127 4.21 4.43 10.37
CA ARG A 127 4.27 3.04 10.87
C ARG A 127 4.31 2.01 9.74
N LEU A 128 3.53 2.22 8.67
CA LEU A 128 3.56 1.36 7.48
C LEU A 128 4.95 1.34 6.85
N LEU A 129 5.57 2.52 6.67
CA LEU A 129 6.91 2.62 6.07
C LEU A 129 7.97 1.96 6.95
N GLU A 130 7.91 2.10 8.28
CA GLU A 130 8.79 1.38 9.21
C GLU A 130 8.67 -0.14 9.05
N GLN A 131 7.44 -0.67 8.90
CA GLN A 131 7.23 -2.09 8.65
C GLN A 131 7.70 -2.51 7.25
N ALA A 132 7.47 -1.68 6.23
CA ALA A 132 7.96 -1.95 4.88
C ALA A 132 9.50 -2.03 4.85
N GLU A 133 10.19 -1.12 5.53
CA GLU A 133 11.65 -1.18 5.69
C GLU A 133 12.10 -2.45 6.41
N ARG A 134 11.46 -2.82 7.52
CA ARG A 134 11.76 -4.03 8.29
C ARG A 134 11.61 -5.30 7.45
N LEU A 135 10.59 -5.37 6.60
CA LEU A 135 10.28 -6.54 5.77
C LEU A 135 10.88 -6.47 4.35
N GLY A 136 11.68 -5.43 4.05
CA GLY A 136 12.33 -5.25 2.76
C GLY A 136 11.39 -4.98 1.59
N MET A 137 10.23 -4.39 1.87
CA MET A 137 9.26 -3.99 0.86
C MET A 137 9.53 -2.57 0.36
N LYS A 138 9.16 -2.30 -0.90
CA LYS A 138 9.26 -0.95 -1.47
C LYS A 138 8.06 -0.09 -1.09
N PHE A 139 8.25 1.24 -1.13
CA PHE A 139 7.14 2.17 -1.00
C PHE A 139 7.32 3.42 -1.85
N VAL A 140 6.19 4.03 -2.18
CA VAL A 140 6.06 5.28 -2.93
C VAL A 140 4.95 6.10 -2.29
N ILE A 141 5.08 7.42 -2.31
CA ILE A 141 4.01 8.32 -1.86
C ILE A 141 3.19 8.81 -3.05
N CYS A 142 1.87 8.65 -2.93
CA CYS A 142 0.87 9.31 -3.74
C CYS A 142 0.29 10.46 -2.92
N TYR A 143 0.60 11.70 -3.29
CA TYR A 143 0.11 12.87 -2.56
C TYR A 143 -1.32 13.19 -3.00
N GLU A 144 -2.26 13.14 -2.04
CA GLU A 144 -3.66 13.50 -2.23
C GLU A 144 -3.80 15.02 -2.20
N ASP A 145 -3.60 15.68 -3.33
CA ASP A 145 -3.56 17.14 -3.42
C ASP A 145 -4.93 17.81 -3.26
N GLN A 146 -6.02 17.04 -3.27
CA GLN A 146 -7.38 17.52 -2.96
C GLN A 146 -7.50 17.98 -1.49
N THR A 147 -6.56 17.60 -0.64
CA THR A 147 -6.43 18.15 0.73
C THR A 147 -6.20 19.66 0.72
N ILE A 148 -5.55 20.21 -0.31
CA ILE A 148 -5.22 21.64 -0.43
C ILE A 148 -6.47 22.52 -0.55
N PRO A 149 -7.41 22.26 -1.48
CA PRO A 149 -8.69 22.99 -1.50
C PRO A 149 -9.44 22.92 -0.18
N ALA A 150 -9.45 21.76 0.48
CA ALA A 150 -10.11 21.60 1.78
C ALA A 150 -9.50 22.50 2.88
N LEU A 151 -8.17 22.65 2.88
CA LEU A 151 -7.48 23.58 3.78
C LEU A 151 -7.79 25.06 3.47
N VAL A 152 -7.89 25.41 2.18
CA VAL A 152 -8.27 26.76 1.74
C VAL A 152 -9.69 27.09 2.17
N GLU A 153 -10.64 26.18 1.91
CA GLU A 153 -12.04 26.33 2.31
C GLU A 153 -12.21 26.48 3.82
N ALA A 154 -11.42 25.75 4.61
CA ALA A 154 -11.39 25.85 6.06
C ALA A 154 -10.63 27.09 6.59
N GLY A 155 -10.11 27.95 5.71
CA GLY A 155 -9.35 29.14 6.10
C GLY A 155 -7.98 28.84 6.76
N ARG A 156 -7.47 27.62 6.59
CA ARG A 156 -6.18 27.17 7.15
C ARG A 156 -5.01 27.41 6.20
N LEU A 157 -5.30 27.66 4.92
CA LEU A 157 -4.32 27.96 3.88
C LEU A 157 -4.84 29.10 3.01
N ALA A 158 -3.98 30.10 2.75
CA ALA A 158 -4.33 31.12 1.76
C ALA A 158 -4.24 30.57 0.34
N VAL A 159 -5.10 31.04 -0.57
CA VAL A 159 -5.08 30.61 -1.98
C VAL A 159 -3.69 30.82 -2.59
N SER A 160 -3.03 31.96 -2.32
CA SER A 160 -1.67 32.25 -2.79
C SER A 160 -0.57 31.36 -2.19
N GLY A 161 -0.89 30.60 -1.15
CA GLY A 161 0.05 29.70 -0.48
C GLY A 161 0.04 28.26 -0.99
N ARG A 162 -0.87 27.90 -1.90
CA ARG A 162 -1.11 26.51 -2.34
C ARG A 162 0.15 25.83 -2.88
N VAL A 163 0.87 26.47 -3.80
CA VAL A 163 2.11 25.94 -4.39
C VAL A 163 3.19 25.76 -3.33
N ALA A 164 3.43 26.80 -2.52
CA ALA A 164 4.44 26.75 -1.46
C ALA A 164 4.13 25.67 -0.41
N HIS A 165 2.84 25.43 -0.12
CA HIS A 165 2.40 24.36 0.76
C HIS A 165 2.76 22.99 0.17
N ALA A 166 2.34 22.69 -1.06
CA ALA A 166 2.64 21.41 -1.71
C ALA A 166 4.16 21.18 -1.87
N THR A 167 4.90 22.25 -2.27
CA THR A 167 6.36 22.19 -2.35
C THR A 167 6.98 21.85 -0.97
N GLY A 168 6.51 22.47 0.10
CA GLY A 168 6.96 22.17 1.47
C GLY A 168 6.68 20.75 1.91
N GLU A 169 5.53 20.19 1.55
CA GLU A 169 5.17 18.78 1.80
C GLU A 169 6.15 17.82 1.09
N ILE A 170 6.45 18.06 -0.18
CA ILE A 170 7.38 17.22 -0.95
C ILE A 170 8.83 17.40 -0.49
N GLU A 171 9.26 18.63 -0.15
CA GLU A 171 10.58 18.89 0.46
C GLU A 171 10.74 18.12 1.77
N TRP A 172 9.67 18.01 2.59
CA TRP A 172 9.68 17.20 3.79
C TRP A 172 9.90 15.71 3.47
N LEU A 173 9.23 15.17 2.42
CA LEU A 173 9.46 13.80 1.95
C LEU A 173 10.93 13.60 1.58
N GLY A 174 11.54 14.56 0.89
CA GLY A 174 12.97 14.54 0.52
C GLY A 174 13.91 14.52 1.73
N LYS A 175 13.52 15.21 2.78
CA LYS A 175 14.31 15.24 4.01
C LYS A 175 14.27 13.92 4.79
N TYR A 176 13.12 13.23 4.82
CA TYR A 176 12.87 12.12 5.73
C TYR A 176 12.70 10.78 5.02
N TRP A 177 11.81 10.67 4.01
CA TRP A 177 11.42 9.37 3.45
C TRP A 177 12.17 8.99 2.17
N PHE A 178 12.53 9.93 1.29
CA PHE A 178 13.27 9.62 0.06
C PHE A 178 14.69 9.08 0.30
N LYS A 179 15.20 9.21 1.53
CA LYS A 179 16.50 8.66 1.94
C LYS A 179 16.47 7.18 2.28
N SER A 180 15.28 6.62 2.44
CA SER A 180 15.10 5.20 2.72
C SER A 180 15.55 4.37 1.54
N ALA A 181 16.30 3.28 1.81
CA ALA A 181 16.64 2.28 0.79
C ALA A 181 15.41 1.54 0.24
N SER A 182 14.29 1.57 0.97
CA SER A 182 12.99 1.02 0.56
C SER A 182 12.20 1.96 -0.34
N TYR A 183 12.54 3.27 -0.40
CA TYR A 183 11.86 4.19 -1.31
C TYR A 183 12.17 3.84 -2.77
N LEU A 184 11.13 3.75 -3.60
CA LEU A 184 11.33 3.41 -5.01
C LEU A 184 11.91 4.58 -5.79
N LEU A 185 12.97 4.31 -6.53
CA LEU A 185 13.58 5.25 -7.46
C LEU A 185 13.29 4.83 -8.90
N HIS A 186 13.04 5.80 -9.76
CA HIS A 186 13.01 5.63 -11.22
C HIS A 186 14.14 6.45 -11.83
N GLU A 187 15.09 5.78 -12.47
CA GLU A 187 16.32 6.40 -12.99
C GLU A 187 17.07 7.28 -11.96
N GLY A 188 17.17 6.78 -10.72
CA GLY A 188 17.84 7.48 -9.62
C GLY A 188 17.05 8.63 -8.99
N ARG A 189 15.81 8.88 -9.42
CA ARG A 189 14.93 9.93 -8.86
C ARG A 189 13.81 9.31 -8.05
N PRO A 190 13.47 9.86 -6.85
CA PRO A 190 12.33 9.39 -6.07
C PRO A 190 11.04 9.47 -6.88
N VAL A 191 10.27 8.38 -6.88
CA VAL A 191 8.95 8.35 -7.53
C VAL A 191 7.93 9.07 -6.66
N VAL A 192 7.18 10.01 -7.24
CA VAL A 192 6.09 10.74 -6.57
C VAL A 192 4.86 10.72 -7.46
N LEU A 193 3.72 10.36 -6.90
CA LEU A 193 2.43 10.45 -7.57
C LEU A 193 1.60 11.60 -6.98
N SER A 194 0.72 12.20 -7.76
CA SER A 194 -0.35 13.07 -7.24
C SER A 194 -1.71 12.52 -7.63
N PHE A 195 -2.56 12.34 -6.63
CA PHE A 195 -3.94 11.91 -6.84
C PHE A 195 -4.87 13.12 -6.95
N GLY A 196 -5.84 13.01 -7.89
CA GLY A 196 -6.88 14.00 -8.05
C GLY A 196 -6.69 14.93 -9.25
N HIS A 197 -7.79 15.62 -9.56
CA HIS A 197 -7.86 16.59 -10.65
C HIS A 197 -8.23 17.99 -10.13
N ASP A 198 -8.77 18.08 -8.92
CA ASP A 198 -9.36 19.29 -8.33
C ASP A 198 -8.45 19.94 -7.25
N GLY A 199 -7.28 19.35 -7.00
CA GLY A 199 -6.25 19.88 -6.10
C GLY A 199 -5.48 21.06 -6.69
N LEU A 200 -4.21 20.89 -6.95
CA LEU A 200 -3.41 21.89 -7.69
C LEU A 200 -3.74 21.86 -9.19
N THR A 201 -3.76 23.03 -9.82
CA THR A 201 -3.84 23.13 -11.30
C THR A 201 -2.58 22.57 -11.95
N THR A 202 -2.64 22.38 -13.27
CA THR A 202 -1.48 21.95 -14.06
C THR A 202 -0.30 22.91 -13.92
N GLU A 203 -0.57 24.23 -13.92
CA GLU A 203 0.43 25.29 -13.77
C GLU A 203 1.00 25.32 -12.36
N GLU A 204 0.16 25.15 -11.32
CA GLU A 204 0.59 25.08 -9.92
C GLU A 204 1.48 23.85 -9.69
N TRP A 205 1.16 22.68 -10.28
CA TRP A 205 2.03 21.51 -10.22
C TRP A 205 3.38 21.75 -10.91
N SER A 206 3.41 22.38 -12.09
CA SER A 206 4.67 22.74 -12.75
C SER A 206 5.52 23.62 -11.85
N GLN A 207 4.93 24.66 -11.25
CA GLN A 207 5.63 25.55 -10.32
C GLN A 207 6.11 24.78 -9.06
N CYS A 208 5.31 23.86 -8.53
CA CYS A 208 5.70 23.03 -7.39
C CYS A 208 6.94 22.20 -7.71
N ILE A 209 6.94 21.48 -8.82
CA ILE A 209 8.06 20.62 -9.24
C ILE A 209 9.32 21.45 -9.54
N GLU A 210 9.19 22.61 -10.17
CA GLU A 210 10.30 23.53 -10.47
C GLU A 210 10.94 24.14 -9.21
N GLN A 211 10.20 24.29 -8.13
CA GLN A 211 10.67 24.85 -6.85
C GLN A 211 11.36 23.82 -5.94
N LEU A 212 11.28 22.50 -6.25
CA LEU A 212 11.93 21.49 -5.43
C LEU A 212 13.46 21.62 -5.49
N SER A 213 14.11 21.42 -4.34
CA SER A 213 15.58 21.44 -4.22
C SER A 213 16.26 20.19 -4.81
N PHE A 214 15.51 19.19 -5.23
CA PHE A 214 15.97 17.93 -5.82
C PHE A 214 15.01 17.46 -6.92
N PRO A 215 15.53 16.69 -7.91
CA PRO A 215 14.67 16.14 -8.95
C PRO A 215 13.84 14.96 -8.45
N VAL A 216 12.60 14.84 -8.93
CA VAL A 216 11.69 13.72 -8.69
C VAL A 216 11.26 13.06 -10.00
N ALA A 217 10.86 11.79 -9.95
CA ALA A 217 10.14 11.12 -11.01
C ALA A 217 8.63 11.29 -10.74
N TYR A 218 8.05 12.40 -11.21
CA TYR A 218 6.67 12.75 -10.96
C TYR A 218 5.71 12.10 -11.95
N PHE A 219 4.62 11.50 -11.45
CA PHE A 219 3.52 10.93 -12.21
C PHE A 219 2.20 11.58 -11.80
N SER A 220 1.40 12.02 -12.76
CA SER A 220 0.07 12.57 -12.51
C SER A 220 -1.04 11.59 -12.89
N GLN A 221 -2.19 11.69 -12.24
CA GLN A 221 -3.31 10.77 -12.46
C GLN A 221 -3.89 10.89 -13.88
N SER A 222 -4.08 9.75 -14.55
CA SER A 222 -4.77 9.56 -15.83
C SER A 222 -4.21 10.32 -17.04
N GLN A 223 -3.24 11.18 -16.83
CA GLN A 223 -2.63 12.04 -17.87
C GLN A 223 -1.17 12.33 -17.51
N ARG A 224 -0.44 12.87 -18.49
CA ARG A 224 0.89 13.41 -18.24
C ARG A 224 0.82 14.94 -18.21
N ARG A 225 0.85 15.55 -17.02
CA ARG A 225 0.94 17.00 -16.83
C ARG A 225 2.34 17.51 -17.20
N PRO A 226 2.51 18.80 -17.59
CA PRO A 226 3.82 19.43 -17.65
C PRO A 226 4.60 19.22 -16.33
N GLY A 227 5.90 18.96 -16.44
CA GLY A 227 6.75 18.60 -15.29
C GLY A 227 6.69 17.12 -14.90
N ALA A 228 5.65 16.37 -15.29
CA ALA A 228 5.58 14.92 -15.06
C ALA A 228 6.38 14.15 -16.13
N ILE A 229 7.02 13.05 -15.71
CA ILE A 229 7.63 12.10 -16.65
C ILE A 229 6.61 11.16 -17.27
N GLY A 230 5.43 11.02 -16.63
CA GLY A 230 4.35 10.18 -17.10
C GLY A 230 3.08 10.33 -16.27
N GLY A 231 2.17 9.38 -16.46
CA GLY A 231 0.94 9.28 -15.69
C GLY A 231 0.77 7.90 -15.06
N PHE A 232 -0.08 7.83 -14.05
CA PHE A 232 -0.59 6.57 -13.53
C PHE A 232 -2.10 6.46 -13.80
N ASP A 233 -2.57 5.25 -14.10
CA ASP A 233 -3.99 4.99 -14.37
C ASP A 233 -4.76 4.77 -13.05
N TRP A 234 -6.10 4.97 -13.09
CA TRP A 234 -6.96 4.78 -11.92
C TRP A 234 -8.28 4.12 -12.32
N PRO A 235 -8.92 3.34 -11.43
CA PRO A 235 -10.22 2.74 -11.69
C PRO A 235 -11.30 3.75 -12.10
N VAL A 236 -11.93 3.53 -13.25
CA VAL A 236 -13.07 4.32 -13.73
C VAL A 236 -14.22 3.34 -14.03
N PRO A 237 -15.10 3.06 -13.05
CA PRO A 237 -16.09 1.99 -13.15
C PRO A 237 -17.16 2.24 -14.24
N ALA A 238 -17.39 3.50 -14.62
CA ALA A 238 -18.35 3.82 -15.67
C ALA A 238 -17.89 3.41 -17.08
N ASP A 239 -16.56 3.37 -17.34
CA ASP A 239 -15.99 2.98 -18.64
C ASP A 239 -14.60 2.32 -18.43
N PRO A 240 -14.52 1.17 -17.76
CA PRO A 240 -13.25 0.57 -17.38
C PRO A 240 -12.38 0.17 -18.57
N VAL A 241 -13.00 -0.38 -19.60
CA VAL A 241 -12.28 -0.83 -20.81
C VAL A 241 -11.82 0.35 -21.67
N GLY A 242 -12.68 1.35 -21.85
CA GLY A 242 -12.36 2.53 -22.65
C GLY A 242 -11.27 3.38 -22.00
N THR A 243 -11.33 3.57 -20.68
CA THR A 243 -10.33 4.37 -19.95
C THR A 243 -8.97 3.67 -20.00
N MET A 244 -8.90 2.39 -19.68
CA MET A 244 -7.66 1.62 -19.79
C MET A 244 -7.07 1.64 -21.20
N ARG A 245 -7.91 1.53 -22.23
CA ARG A 245 -7.44 1.62 -23.65
C ARG A 245 -6.88 3.00 -23.97
N ARG A 246 -7.56 4.09 -23.56
CA ARG A 246 -7.06 5.46 -23.76
C ARG A 246 -5.73 5.68 -23.06
N PHE A 247 -5.60 5.22 -21.81
CA PHE A 247 -4.35 5.30 -21.07
C PHE A 247 -3.24 4.51 -21.77
N GLN A 248 -3.49 3.27 -22.19
CA GLN A 248 -2.52 2.44 -22.91
C GLN A 248 -2.09 3.08 -24.24
N GLN A 249 -2.97 3.77 -24.95
CA GLN A 249 -2.59 4.50 -26.16
C GLN A 249 -1.70 5.70 -25.85
N ALA A 250 -2.07 6.50 -24.85
CA ALA A 250 -1.34 7.70 -24.46
C ALA A 250 0.05 7.39 -23.88
N MET A 251 0.18 6.34 -23.08
CA MET A 251 1.43 5.99 -22.39
C MET A 251 2.61 5.70 -23.33
N HIS A 252 2.34 5.30 -24.58
CA HIS A 252 3.40 5.05 -25.56
C HIS A 252 4.16 6.31 -25.97
N GLU A 253 3.59 7.48 -25.74
CA GLU A 253 4.21 8.78 -26.02
C GLU A 253 4.94 9.37 -24.79
N TRP A 254 4.88 8.70 -23.65
CA TRP A 254 5.44 9.20 -22.38
C TRP A 254 6.76 8.50 -22.06
N PRO A 255 7.70 9.20 -21.39
CA PRO A 255 8.93 8.57 -20.91
C PRO A 255 8.68 7.38 -19.98
N ALA A 256 7.64 7.44 -19.14
CA ALA A 256 7.25 6.36 -18.25
C ALA A 256 5.72 6.38 -18.00
N ALA A 257 5.18 5.26 -17.53
CA ALA A 257 3.77 5.15 -17.15
C ALA A 257 3.57 4.06 -16.10
N ILE A 258 2.49 4.18 -15.33
CA ILE A 258 2.09 3.20 -14.31
C ILE A 258 0.66 2.74 -14.65
N PRO A 259 0.49 1.68 -15.46
CA PRO A 259 -0.82 1.10 -15.73
C PRO A 259 -1.39 0.43 -14.50
N VAL A 260 -2.74 0.35 -14.43
CA VAL A 260 -3.48 -0.20 -13.30
C VAL A 260 -4.13 -1.53 -13.63
N ALA A 261 -4.26 -2.40 -12.62
CA ALA A 261 -5.18 -3.52 -12.61
C ALA A 261 -6.00 -3.49 -11.32
N TYR A 262 -7.31 -3.77 -11.42
CA TYR A 262 -8.20 -3.84 -10.27
C TYR A 262 -9.28 -4.92 -10.44
N PRO A 263 -9.75 -5.54 -9.32
CA PRO A 263 -10.57 -6.75 -9.43
C PRO A 263 -12.03 -6.47 -9.72
N ARG A 264 -12.55 -5.39 -9.17
CA ARG A 264 -13.96 -4.97 -9.21
C ARG A 264 -14.08 -3.51 -8.79
N PHE A 265 -15.28 -2.96 -8.88
CA PHE A 265 -15.65 -1.70 -8.28
C PHE A 265 -17.12 -1.78 -7.84
N VAL A 266 -17.38 -1.65 -6.56
CA VAL A 266 -18.73 -1.66 -5.99
C VAL A 266 -18.72 -0.76 -4.75
N ASP A 267 -18.91 0.54 -4.96
CA ASP A 267 -18.83 1.51 -3.87
C ASP A 267 -20.08 1.50 -2.97
N ILE A 268 -19.89 1.96 -1.73
CA ILE A 268 -20.93 2.08 -0.69
C ILE A 268 -21.47 3.51 -0.57
N TYR A 269 -21.00 4.46 -1.37
CA TYR A 269 -21.23 5.89 -1.17
C TYR A 269 -22.70 6.29 -1.22
N ALA A 270 -23.46 5.75 -2.18
CA ALA A 270 -24.87 6.06 -2.29
C ALA A 270 -25.69 5.53 -1.10
N GLU A 271 -25.35 4.33 -0.60
CA GLU A 271 -25.99 3.76 0.61
C GLU A 271 -25.62 4.57 1.86
N ALA A 272 -24.37 5.00 1.96
CA ALA A 272 -23.89 5.86 3.04
C ALA A 272 -24.41 7.30 2.97
N GLY A 273 -25.04 7.72 1.86
CA GLY A 273 -25.51 9.09 1.66
C GLY A 273 -24.36 10.11 1.51
N VAL A 274 -23.17 9.67 1.09
CA VAL A 274 -22.00 10.53 0.88
C VAL A 274 -22.09 11.24 -0.48
N ASN A 275 -22.31 10.48 -1.55
CA ASN A 275 -22.53 10.94 -2.92
C ASN A 275 -23.17 9.83 -3.76
N ASP A 276 -23.53 10.12 -5.00
CA ASP A 276 -23.97 9.10 -5.94
C ASP A 276 -22.85 8.09 -6.21
N SER A 277 -23.21 6.84 -6.52
CA SER A 277 -22.21 5.82 -6.90
C SER A 277 -21.45 6.24 -8.15
N TYR A 278 -20.13 6.01 -8.16
CA TYR A 278 -19.29 6.25 -9.33
C TYR A 278 -19.50 5.22 -10.44
N GLY A 279 -20.27 4.17 -10.17
CA GLY A 279 -20.58 3.11 -11.12
C GLY A 279 -20.22 1.72 -10.58
N ARG A 280 -20.21 0.73 -11.48
CA ARG A 280 -19.98 -0.65 -11.09
C ARG A 280 -19.15 -1.42 -12.11
N LEU A 281 -18.11 -2.11 -11.64
CA LEU A 281 -17.45 -3.20 -12.34
C LEU A 281 -17.72 -4.49 -11.57
N ALA A 282 -18.35 -5.48 -12.24
CA ALA A 282 -18.58 -6.78 -11.62
C ALA A 282 -17.27 -7.54 -11.43
N ASP A 283 -17.20 -8.32 -10.36
CA ASP A 283 -16.06 -9.21 -10.06
C ASP A 283 -15.84 -10.28 -11.14
N ASP A 284 -16.92 -10.75 -11.75
CA ASP A 284 -16.89 -11.78 -12.81
C ASP A 284 -16.05 -13.02 -12.45
N GLN A 285 -16.16 -13.49 -11.21
CA GLN A 285 -15.40 -14.62 -10.68
C GLN A 285 -13.87 -14.46 -10.83
N GLY A 286 -13.37 -13.22 -10.68
CA GLY A 286 -11.96 -12.87 -10.80
C GLY A 286 -11.44 -12.74 -12.25
N ARG A 287 -12.30 -12.93 -13.27
CA ARG A 287 -11.89 -12.83 -14.68
C ARG A 287 -11.47 -11.42 -15.07
N SER A 288 -12.23 -10.43 -14.60
CA SER A 288 -11.94 -9.01 -14.85
C SER A 288 -10.52 -8.64 -14.36
N PHE A 289 -10.19 -9.00 -13.12
CA PHE A 289 -8.86 -8.75 -12.55
C PHE A 289 -7.74 -9.44 -13.32
N ARG A 290 -7.90 -10.73 -13.58
CA ARG A 290 -6.93 -11.54 -14.35
C ARG A 290 -6.65 -10.94 -15.73
N GLN A 291 -7.68 -10.46 -16.42
CA GLN A 291 -7.54 -9.83 -17.73
C GLN A 291 -6.78 -8.50 -17.63
N MET A 292 -7.18 -7.61 -16.70
CA MET A 292 -6.54 -6.31 -16.51
C MET A 292 -5.06 -6.47 -16.11
N LEU A 293 -4.75 -7.38 -15.19
CA LEU A 293 -3.38 -7.62 -14.77
C LEU A 293 -2.51 -8.17 -15.93
N ARG A 294 -3.03 -9.09 -16.73
CA ARG A 294 -2.31 -9.53 -17.94
C ARG A 294 -2.06 -8.41 -18.94
N GLN A 295 -3.01 -7.49 -19.11
CA GLN A 295 -2.84 -6.33 -19.98
C GLN A 295 -1.81 -5.36 -19.44
N ALA A 296 -1.83 -5.09 -18.13
CA ALA A 296 -0.83 -4.25 -17.47
C ALA A 296 0.58 -4.85 -17.61
N LEU A 297 0.75 -6.16 -17.38
CA LEU A 297 2.02 -6.87 -17.57
C LEU A 297 2.50 -6.84 -19.04
N ALA A 298 1.58 -6.98 -20.00
CA ALA A 298 1.92 -6.91 -21.42
C ALA A 298 2.33 -5.52 -21.90
N SER A 299 2.04 -4.46 -21.15
CA SER A 299 2.39 -3.08 -21.49
C SER A 299 3.88 -2.79 -21.46
N ARG A 300 4.67 -3.64 -20.79
CA ARG A 300 6.12 -3.48 -20.55
C ARG A 300 6.49 -2.21 -19.77
N ALA A 301 5.53 -1.65 -19.02
CA ALA A 301 5.83 -0.59 -18.06
C ALA A 301 6.76 -1.12 -16.96
N SER A 302 7.68 -0.28 -16.47
CA SER A 302 8.61 -0.67 -15.40
C SER A 302 7.95 -0.73 -14.02
N ILE A 303 6.79 -0.10 -13.85
CA ILE A 303 5.99 -0.08 -12.63
C ILE A 303 4.54 -0.41 -13.00
N ILE A 304 3.91 -1.30 -12.23
CA ILE A 304 2.48 -1.64 -12.35
C ILE A 304 1.80 -1.37 -11.01
N GLN A 305 0.59 -0.80 -11.06
CA GLN A 305 -0.24 -0.55 -9.89
C GLN A 305 -1.38 -1.56 -9.81
N LEU A 306 -1.60 -2.09 -8.60
CA LEU A 306 -2.82 -2.80 -8.23
C LEU A 306 -3.70 -1.85 -7.40
N ALA A 307 -4.85 -1.49 -7.89
CA ALA A 307 -5.77 -0.61 -7.17
C ALA A 307 -7.02 -1.39 -6.74
N THR A 308 -7.15 -1.58 -5.45
CA THR A 308 -6.32 -1.14 -4.32
C THR A 308 -5.96 -2.32 -3.43
N TRP A 309 -5.03 -2.12 -2.48
CA TRP A 309 -4.89 -3.12 -1.42
C TRP A 309 -6.17 -3.21 -0.61
N ASN A 310 -6.66 -2.06 -0.09
CA ASN A 310 -7.65 -2.02 0.96
C ASN A 310 -8.66 -0.87 0.86
N ASP A 311 -9.05 -0.42 -0.34
CA ASP A 311 -10.21 0.49 -0.41
C ASP A 311 -11.51 -0.30 -0.30
N TRP A 312 -11.95 -0.47 0.95
CA TRP A 312 -13.18 -1.16 1.31
C TRP A 312 -14.43 -0.36 0.90
N GLY A 313 -14.34 0.97 0.91
CA GLY A 313 -15.43 1.87 0.51
C GLY A 313 -15.79 1.76 -0.96
N GLU A 314 -14.80 1.57 -1.83
CA GLU A 314 -14.98 1.39 -3.28
C GLU A 314 -15.09 -0.08 -3.70
N GLY A 315 -14.76 -1.01 -2.79
CA GLY A 315 -14.80 -2.43 -3.07
C GLY A 315 -13.74 -2.89 -4.07
N THR A 316 -12.69 -2.10 -4.31
CA THR A 316 -11.57 -2.40 -5.20
C THR A 316 -10.48 -3.26 -4.54
N MET A 317 -10.62 -3.54 -3.25
CA MET A 317 -9.62 -4.22 -2.44
C MET A 317 -9.24 -5.60 -3.00
N ILE A 318 -7.94 -5.93 -2.92
CA ILE A 318 -7.39 -7.27 -3.11
C ILE A 318 -6.95 -7.91 -1.78
N GLU A 319 -7.01 -7.16 -0.67
CA GLU A 319 -6.85 -7.69 0.67
C GLU A 319 -7.82 -8.86 0.89
N PRO A 320 -7.38 -9.97 1.53
CA PRO A 320 -8.25 -11.11 1.76
C PRO A 320 -9.54 -10.75 2.50
N SER A 321 -10.66 -11.17 1.95
CA SER A 321 -12.01 -10.91 2.49
C SER A 321 -12.76 -12.20 2.77
N GLN A 322 -13.85 -12.11 3.50
CA GLN A 322 -14.72 -13.26 3.73
C GLN A 322 -15.40 -13.72 2.44
N GLU A 323 -15.66 -12.80 1.49
CA GLU A 323 -16.34 -13.11 0.23
C GLU A 323 -15.41 -13.72 -0.82
N PHE A 324 -14.16 -13.31 -0.86
CA PHE A 324 -13.23 -13.70 -1.94
C PHE A 324 -12.07 -14.57 -1.46
N GLY A 325 -11.86 -14.69 -0.14
CA GLY A 325 -10.74 -15.46 0.42
C GLY A 325 -9.39 -14.92 -0.08
N LEU A 326 -8.54 -15.81 -0.54
CA LEU A 326 -7.20 -15.49 -1.10
C LEU A 326 -7.18 -15.38 -2.62
N ARG A 327 -8.32 -15.56 -3.30
CA ARG A 327 -8.42 -15.69 -4.76
C ARG A 327 -7.70 -14.59 -5.54
N ASP A 328 -7.81 -13.33 -5.08
CA ASP A 328 -7.20 -12.21 -5.79
C ASP A 328 -5.68 -12.24 -5.62
N LEU A 329 -5.16 -12.61 -4.45
CA LEU A 329 -3.73 -12.84 -4.22
C LEU A 329 -3.19 -14.05 -4.98
N GLU A 330 -3.94 -15.15 -5.06
CA GLU A 330 -3.61 -16.31 -5.90
C GLU A 330 -3.51 -15.92 -7.38
N THR A 331 -4.39 -15.02 -7.84
CA THR A 331 -4.34 -14.47 -9.21
C THR A 331 -3.07 -13.68 -9.45
N VAL A 332 -2.67 -12.83 -8.49
CA VAL A 332 -1.42 -12.05 -8.55
C VAL A 332 -0.22 -13.00 -8.55
N GLN A 333 -0.14 -13.92 -7.59
CA GLN A 333 0.94 -14.88 -7.45
C GLN A 333 1.15 -15.70 -8.73
N ALA A 334 0.07 -16.22 -9.29
CA ALA A 334 0.12 -17.05 -10.52
C ALA A 334 0.59 -16.28 -11.76
N LEU A 335 0.51 -14.95 -11.79
CA LEU A 335 0.89 -14.12 -12.93
C LEU A 335 2.24 -13.43 -12.77
N ILE A 336 2.69 -13.21 -11.52
CA ILE A 336 3.85 -12.37 -11.22
C ILE A 336 4.96 -13.17 -10.52
N ALA A 337 4.61 -14.06 -9.59
CA ALA A 337 5.56 -14.75 -8.73
C ALA A 337 5.95 -16.16 -9.23
N THR A 338 5.98 -16.36 -10.55
CA THR A 338 6.19 -17.67 -11.19
C THR A 338 7.48 -18.38 -10.76
N ASP A 339 8.50 -17.63 -10.38
CA ASP A 339 9.83 -18.17 -10.01
C ASP A 339 10.19 -17.88 -8.53
N SER A 340 9.23 -17.43 -7.72
CA SER A 340 9.48 -17.02 -6.32
C SER A 340 9.71 -18.18 -5.35
N GLY A 341 9.37 -19.41 -5.75
CA GLY A 341 9.37 -20.58 -4.86
C GLY A 341 8.15 -20.64 -3.92
N PHE A 342 7.31 -19.61 -3.89
CA PHE A 342 6.08 -19.58 -3.10
C PHE A 342 4.94 -20.34 -3.77
N THR A 343 4.11 -20.99 -2.97
CA THR A 343 2.91 -21.71 -3.42
C THR A 343 1.64 -20.99 -2.97
N ALA A 344 0.49 -21.35 -3.56
CA ALA A 344 -0.79 -20.79 -3.11
C ALA A 344 -1.09 -21.14 -1.63
N ALA A 345 -0.59 -22.27 -1.12
CA ALA A 345 -0.74 -22.64 0.30
C ALA A 345 0.00 -21.68 1.24
N ASP A 346 1.12 -21.11 0.80
CA ASP A 346 1.91 -20.18 1.61
C ASP A 346 1.18 -18.86 1.87
N LEU A 347 0.21 -18.49 1.04
CA LEU A 347 -0.62 -17.30 1.23
C LEU A 347 -1.46 -17.33 2.54
N GLU A 348 -1.60 -18.50 3.18
CA GLU A 348 -2.24 -18.64 4.49
C GLU A 348 -1.30 -18.27 5.66
N LEU A 349 0.01 -18.30 5.47
CA LEU A 349 0.99 -18.11 6.55
C LEU A 349 0.90 -16.72 7.22
N PRO A 350 0.72 -15.61 6.49
CA PRO A 350 0.56 -14.30 7.12
C PRO A 350 -0.65 -14.21 8.05
N TYR A 351 -1.78 -14.85 7.67
CA TYR A 351 -2.95 -14.91 8.54
C TYR A 351 -2.69 -15.73 9.79
N ARG A 352 -2.03 -16.87 9.68
CA ARG A 352 -1.63 -17.71 10.84
C ARG A 352 -0.70 -16.95 11.79
N LEU A 353 0.27 -16.18 11.25
CA LEU A 353 1.13 -15.33 12.05
C LEU A 353 0.35 -14.22 12.76
N TYR A 354 -0.59 -13.56 12.04
CA TYR A 354 -1.47 -12.55 12.61
C TYR A 354 -2.28 -13.09 13.79
N GLU A 355 -2.89 -14.28 13.66
CA GLU A 355 -3.60 -14.93 14.74
C GLU A 355 -2.66 -15.24 15.93
N ALA A 356 -1.45 -15.74 15.67
CA ALA A 356 -0.45 -15.99 16.70
C ALA A 356 -0.02 -14.69 17.43
N ARG A 357 0.10 -13.55 16.72
CA ARG A 357 0.35 -12.23 17.33
C ARG A 357 -0.76 -11.79 18.28
N ARG A 358 -2.00 -12.22 18.02
CA ARG A 358 -3.17 -11.91 18.85
C ARG A 358 -3.32 -12.86 20.05
N ALA A 359 -2.68 -14.00 20.03
CA ALA A 359 -2.70 -14.97 21.13
C ALA A 359 -1.78 -14.50 22.28
N ALA A 360 -2.31 -14.50 23.52
CA ALA A 360 -1.61 -13.95 24.68
C ALA A 360 -0.35 -14.73 25.11
N ALA A 361 -0.13 -15.93 24.59
CA ALA A 361 0.93 -16.86 25.04
C ALA A 361 2.15 -16.93 24.10
N ALA A 362 2.15 -16.27 22.95
CA ALA A 362 3.23 -16.39 21.97
C ALA A 362 4.44 -15.50 22.31
N ASP A 363 5.65 -16.04 22.16
CA ASP A 363 6.90 -15.28 22.32
C ASP A 363 7.06 -14.28 21.16
N PRO A 364 7.10 -12.95 21.43
CA PRO A 364 7.24 -11.94 20.39
C PRO A 364 8.50 -12.10 19.54
N ALA A 365 9.64 -12.51 20.11
CA ALA A 365 10.89 -12.69 19.40
C ALA A 365 10.80 -13.84 18.38
N ARG A 366 10.12 -14.95 18.74
CA ARG A 366 9.87 -16.06 17.83
C ARG A 366 8.95 -15.65 16.68
N LEU A 367 7.92 -14.85 16.95
CA LEU A 367 7.03 -14.32 15.92
C LEU A 367 7.74 -13.37 14.96
N ASP A 368 8.69 -12.55 15.46
CA ASP A 368 9.52 -11.69 14.62
C ASP A 368 10.44 -12.49 13.70
N GLU A 369 11.03 -13.59 14.19
CA GLU A 369 11.81 -14.52 13.38
C GLU A 369 10.96 -15.15 12.26
N ILE A 370 9.75 -15.60 12.57
CA ILE A 370 8.82 -16.18 11.59
C ILE A 370 8.44 -15.14 10.51
N ALA A 371 8.18 -13.88 10.90
CA ALA A 371 7.92 -12.80 9.95
C ALA A 371 9.10 -12.59 8.99
N LEU A 372 10.32 -12.61 9.49
CA LEU A 372 11.53 -12.46 8.68
C LEU A 372 11.75 -13.64 7.74
N LEU A 373 11.48 -14.88 8.16
CA LEU A 373 11.54 -16.06 7.28
C LEU A 373 10.60 -15.87 6.06
N MET A 374 9.36 -15.43 6.26
CA MET A 374 8.46 -15.12 5.15
C MET A 374 9.00 -14.00 4.26
N ALA A 375 9.50 -12.92 4.87
CA ALA A 375 10.02 -11.76 4.14
C ALA A 375 11.26 -12.11 3.28
N THR A 376 12.07 -13.07 3.71
CA THR A 376 13.30 -13.51 3.03
C THR A 376 13.11 -14.69 2.07
N GLY A 377 11.88 -15.22 1.94
CA GLY A 377 11.58 -16.28 0.98
C GLY A 377 11.56 -17.67 1.57
N GLU A 378 11.73 -17.83 2.88
CA GLU A 378 11.81 -19.11 3.59
C GLU A 378 10.41 -19.57 4.10
N ALA A 379 9.40 -19.57 3.21
CA ALA A 379 8.01 -19.84 3.58
C ALA A 379 7.82 -21.24 4.24
N SER A 380 8.53 -22.27 3.76
CA SER A 380 8.47 -23.60 4.35
C SER A 380 8.92 -23.59 5.82
N MET A 381 10.05 -22.92 6.10
CA MET A 381 10.57 -22.81 7.48
C MET A 381 9.62 -21.99 8.38
N ALA A 382 8.99 -20.96 7.82
CA ALA A 382 7.99 -20.18 8.54
C ALA A 382 6.75 -21.02 8.87
N GLY A 383 6.31 -21.88 7.94
CA GLY A 383 5.21 -22.81 8.13
C GLY A 383 5.49 -23.82 9.25
N ASP A 384 6.65 -24.46 9.21
CA ASP A 384 7.09 -25.42 10.24
C ASP A 384 7.15 -24.75 11.62
N ALA A 385 7.70 -23.54 11.70
CA ALA A 385 7.77 -22.78 12.96
C ALA A 385 6.39 -22.38 13.51
N LEU A 386 5.42 -22.07 12.63
CA LEU A 386 4.04 -21.81 13.04
C LEU A 386 3.33 -23.09 13.52
N ASP A 387 3.63 -24.24 12.93
CA ASP A 387 3.09 -25.55 13.36
C ASP A 387 3.59 -25.93 14.74
N GLU A 388 4.86 -25.66 15.05
CA GLU A 388 5.44 -25.85 16.40
C GLU A 388 4.73 -25.01 17.47
N LEU A 389 4.40 -23.74 17.17
CA LEU A 389 3.66 -22.86 18.09
C LEU A 389 2.24 -23.37 18.39
N GLY A 390 1.58 -24.03 17.44
CA GLY A 390 0.23 -24.57 17.61
C GLY A 390 0.16 -25.87 18.43
N GLN A 391 1.30 -26.47 18.78
CA GLN A 391 1.38 -27.72 19.56
C GLN A 391 1.55 -27.50 21.07
N HIS A 392 1.71 -26.27 21.51
CA HIS A 392 1.88 -25.85 22.91
C HIS A 392 0.73 -24.99 23.40
#